data_02ca435ac43241b89b1690230ae289af
#
_entry.id   02ca435ac43241b89b1690230ae289af
#
_cell.length_a   1.000
_cell.length_b   1.000
_cell.length_c   1.000
_cell.angle_alpha   90.00
_cell.angle_beta   90.00
_cell.angle_gamma   90.00
#
_symmetry.space_group_name_H-M   'P 1'
#
loop_
_entity.id
_entity.type
_entity.pdbx_description
1 polymer ?
#
loop_
_entity_poly.entity_id
_entity_poly.type
_entity_poly.pdbx_seq_one_letter_code
_entity_poly.pdbx_strand_id
1 'polypeptide(L)'
;MKTIFAYDPWRLVENELHKDDMRLSESMTSIGNGHMGMRGNFEEQYSGDSHRGTYLAGVWFPDKTRVGWWKNGYPQYFGKVINAMNIISLRVRIDREDIDLYEDDVVSFTRVLDMHAGVLSREFTIRREKGTVRVSFERFVSVARPELLALRCRVTADYDCKVALLPAIDADVRNEDSNYDETFWLFEGEDEDESGVLTVHT
;
A
#
# COMPACT_ATOMS: atom_id res chain seq x y z
N MET A 1 18.56 20.83 -2.19
CA MET A 1 17.99 19.46 -2.25
C MET A 1 17.00 19.36 -1.12
N LYS A 2 15.73 19.12 -1.39
CA LYS A 2 14.69 18.97 -0.35
C LYS A 2 14.95 17.64 0.37
N THR A 3 15.12 17.67 1.68
CA THR A 3 15.31 16.47 2.49
C THR A 3 13.97 16.07 3.06
N ILE A 4 13.39 14.97 2.58
CA ILE A 4 12.09 14.44 3.03
C ILE A 4 12.25 13.68 4.35
N PHE A 5 13.36 12.93 4.48
CA PHE A 5 13.59 12.06 5.61
C PHE A 5 14.61 12.69 6.59
N ALA A 6 14.30 12.62 7.88
CA ALA A 6 15.26 12.93 8.92
C ALA A 6 16.33 11.84 9.00
N TYR A 7 17.56 12.25 9.31
CA TYR A 7 18.67 11.30 9.47
C TYR A 7 18.51 10.47 10.75
N ASP A 8 18.54 9.17 10.59
CA ASP A 8 18.62 8.18 11.65
C ASP A 8 19.33 6.93 11.08
N PRO A 9 20.28 6.29 11.81
CA PRO A 9 21.08 5.20 11.26
C PRO A 9 20.26 3.91 10.97
N TRP A 10 19.10 3.75 11.63
CA TRP A 10 18.26 2.57 11.51
C TRP A 10 16.83 2.85 11.06
N ARG A 11 16.47 4.10 10.90
CA ARG A 11 15.10 4.47 10.55
C ARG A 11 15.06 5.48 9.42
N LEU A 12 14.10 5.32 8.54
CA LEU A 12 13.67 6.39 7.64
C LEU A 12 12.48 7.08 8.29
N VAL A 13 12.66 8.34 8.69
CA VAL A 13 11.66 9.11 9.42
C VAL A 13 11.18 10.27 8.58
N GLU A 14 9.91 10.27 8.21
CA GLU A 14 9.21 11.36 7.53
C GLU A 14 8.27 12.02 8.55
N ASN A 15 8.51 13.29 8.88
CA ASN A 15 7.82 13.99 9.97
C ASN A 15 6.64 14.86 9.50
N GLU A 16 6.40 14.92 8.21
CA GLU A 16 5.29 15.66 7.61
C GLU A 16 4.81 14.99 6.32
N LEU A 17 3.56 15.23 5.95
CA LEU A 17 2.97 14.66 4.75
C LEU A 17 3.45 15.43 3.50
N HIS A 18 4.27 14.78 2.68
CA HIS A 18 4.78 15.33 1.43
C HIS A 18 3.90 14.87 0.25
N LYS A 19 2.78 15.54 0.01
CA LYS A 19 1.81 15.16 -1.03
C LYS A 19 2.42 15.10 -2.43
N ASP A 20 3.34 16.03 -2.74
CA ASP A 20 4.01 16.11 -4.05
C ASP A 20 5.12 15.05 -4.25
N ASP A 21 5.61 14.46 -3.16
CA ASP A 21 6.70 13.48 -3.17
C ASP A 21 6.21 12.10 -2.68
N MET A 22 4.89 11.85 -2.70
CA MET A 22 4.29 10.63 -2.14
C MET A 22 4.90 9.37 -2.74
N ARG A 23 5.05 9.30 -4.06
CA ARG A 23 5.63 8.13 -4.73
C ARG A 23 7.08 7.84 -4.31
N LEU A 24 7.86 8.88 -3.99
CA LEU A 24 9.21 8.74 -3.45
C LEU A 24 9.15 8.17 -2.04
N SER A 25 8.30 8.73 -1.18
CA SER A 25 8.11 8.25 0.19
C SER A 25 7.64 6.80 0.23
N GLU A 26 6.70 6.42 -0.63
CA GLU A 26 6.23 5.03 -0.79
C GLU A 26 7.36 4.08 -1.22
N SER A 27 8.21 4.51 -2.14
CA SER A 27 9.36 3.71 -2.59
C SER A 27 10.37 3.50 -1.47
N MET A 28 10.73 4.58 -0.78
CA MET A 28 11.75 4.57 0.26
C MET A 28 11.32 3.79 1.51
N THR A 29 10.02 3.71 1.78
CA THR A 29 9.47 3.00 2.94
C THR A 29 8.89 1.63 2.59
N SER A 30 9.39 1.00 1.53
CA SER A 30 9.02 -0.35 1.13
C SER A 30 9.50 -1.39 2.15
N ILE A 31 8.70 -2.45 2.33
CA ILE A 31 9.04 -3.61 3.17
C ILE A 31 8.95 -4.90 2.36
N GLY A 32 9.73 -5.90 2.75
CA GLY A 32 9.72 -7.21 2.08
C GLY A 32 10.45 -8.28 2.88
N ASN A 33 10.16 -9.54 2.58
CA ASN A 33 10.74 -10.71 3.26
C ASN A 33 11.35 -11.76 2.29
N GLY A 34 11.49 -11.41 1.01
CA GLY A 34 11.98 -12.31 -0.03
C GLY A 34 10.89 -13.14 -0.71
N HIS A 35 9.71 -13.29 -0.11
CA HIS A 35 8.53 -13.92 -0.71
C HIS A 35 7.52 -12.86 -1.20
N MET A 36 7.23 -11.88 -0.37
CA MET A 36 6.44 -10.72 -0.75
C MET A 36 7.21 -9.43 -0.50
N GLY A 37 6.89 -8.42 -1.30
CA GLY A 37 7.37 -7.07 -1.13
C GLY A 37 6.27 -6.08 -1.41
N MET A 38 6.24 -4.98 -0.67
CA MET A 38 5.24 -3.94 -0.88
C MET A 38 5.82 -2.56 -0.64
N ARG A 39 5.29 -1.62 -1.39
CA ARG A 39 5.61 -0.20 -1.23
C ARG A 39 4.97 0.35 0.05
N GLY A 40 5.47 1.48 0.53
CA GLY A 40 4.94 2.16 1.70
C GLY A 40 3.61 2.89 1.46
N ASN A 41 2.70 2.30 0.68
CA ASN A 41 1.38 2.85 0.40
C ASN A 41 0.54 2.99 1.66
N PHE A 42 -0.43 3.90 1.63
CA PHE A 42 -1.41 4.04 2.70
C PHE A 42 -2.40 2.88 2.69
N GLU A 43 -2.83 2.49 3.88
CA GLU A 43 -3.84 1.46 4.10
C GLU A 43 -5.23 1.98 3.76
N GLU A 44 -5.52 3.22 4.18
CA GLU A 44 -6.77 3.92 3.88
C GLU A 44 -6.80 4.47 2.45
N GLN A 45 -7.92 5.03 2.09
CA GLN A 45 -8.08 5.73 0.82
C GLN A 45 -7.12 6.93 0.73
N TYR A 46 -6.53 7.13 -0.43
CA TYR A 46 -5.75 8.30 -0.77
C TYR A 46 -6.06 8.70 -2.22
N SER A 47 -6.66 9.87 -2.43
CA SER A 47 -7.06 10.37 -3.75
C SER A 47 -5.97 11.14 -4.49
N GLY A 48 -4.83 11.41 -3.83
CA GLY A 48 -3.68 12.04 -4.45
C GLY A 48 -2.84 11.09 -5.28
N ASP A 49 -1.76 11.61 -5.85
CA ASP A 49 -0.83 10.81 -6.65
C ASP A 49 -0.12 9.76 -5.77
N SER A 50 -0.29 8.49 -6.13
CA SER A 50 0.23 7.33 -5.41
C SER A 50 0.54 6.21 -6.40
N HIS A 51 1.59 5.44 -6.11
CA HIS A 51 1.93 4.26 -6.91
C HIS A 51 1.82 3.01 -6.04
N ARG A 52 0.68 2.36 -6.09
CA ARG A 52 0.44 1.11 -5.34
C ARG A 52 1.29 -0.01 -5.91
N GLY A 53 1.88 -0.80 -5.03
CA GLY A 53 2.69 -1.94 -5.43
C GLY A 53 2.82 -2.99 -4.34
N THR A 54 2.33 -4.19 -4.65
CA THR A 54 2.55 -5.42 -3.90
C THR A 54 3.05 -6.47 -4.89
N TYR A 55 4.10 -7.20 -4.55
CA TYR A 55 4.74 -8.15 -5.44
C TYR A 55 4.96 -9.48 -4.70
N LEU A 56 4.68 -10.59 -5.38
CA LEU A 56 4.88 -11.93 -4.87
C LEU A 56 5.95 -12.65 -5.69
N ALA A 57 6.87 -13.32 -5.00
CA ALA A 57 7.93 -14.09 -5.65
C ALA A 57 7.33 -15.25 -6.46
N GLY A 58 7.82 -15.41 -7.68
CA GLY A 58 7.36 -16.47 -8.58
C GLY A 58 6.05 -16.16 -9.34
N VAL A 59 5.44 -15.01 -9.10
CA VAL A 59 4.23 -14.57 -9.83
C VAL A 59 4.63 -13.64 -10.96
N TRP A 60 4.29 -14.02 -12.17
CA TRP A 60 4.64 -13.28 -13.39
C TRP A 60 3.61 -13.56 -14.50
N PHE A 61 3.59 -12.68 -15.47
CA PHE A 61 2.72 -12.77 -16.64
C PHE A 61 3.54 -12.80 -17.93
N PRO A 62 3.23 -13.67 -18.94
CA PRO A 62 3.91 -13.66 -20.22
C PRO A 62 3.44 -12.49 -21.07
N ASP A 63 4.23 -11.40 -21.10
CA ASP A 63 3.93 -10.23 -21.91
C ASP A 63 4.53 -10.35 -23.30
N LYS A 64 3.69 -10.18 -24.34
CA LYS A 64 4.15 -10.23 -25.73
C LYS A 64 5.07 -9.06 -26.05
N THR A 65 6.19 -9.35 -26.65
CA THR A 65 7.14 -8.32 -27.07
C THR A 65 6.49 -7.34 -28.05
N ARG A 66 6.38 -6.08 -27.64
CA ARG A 66 5.82 -4.98 -28.44
C ARG A 66 6.93 -4.00 -28.83
N VAL A 67 7.73 -4.37 -29.83
CA VAL A 67 8.80 -3.49 -30.35
C VAL A 67 8.41 -3.02 -31.74
N GLY A 68 8.57 -1.72 -32.03
CA GLY A 68 8.29 -1.14 -33.35
C GLY A 68 9.32 -1.50 -34.42
N TRP A 69 10.39 -2.20 -34.05
CA TRP A 69 11.43 -2.69 -34.92
C TRP A 69 12.03 -3.99 -34.37
N TRP A 70 12.41 -4.89 -35.25
CA TRP A 70 12.99 -6.18 -34.89
C TRP A 70 14.49 -6.10 -34.73
N LYS A 71 14.99 -6.63 -33.60
CA LYS A 71 16.36 -7.08 -33.47
C LYS A 71 16.39 -8.60 -33.44
N ASN A 72 17.33 -9.20 -34.16
CA ASN A 72 17.61 -10.62 -34.08
C ASN A 72 17.89 -11.00 -32.62
N GLY A 73 17.20 -12.03 -32.10
CA GLY A 73 17.40 -12.52 -30.75
C GLY A 73 16.44 -11.98 -29.69
N TYR A 74 15.48 -11.11 -30.02
CA TYR A 74 14.41 -10.75 -29.09
C TYR A 74 13.46 -11.94 -28.89
N PRO A 75 13.10 -12.30 -27.65
CA PRO A 75 12.10 -13.33 -27.40
C PRO A 75 10.72 -12.82 -27.81
N GLN A 76 9.81 -13.74 -28.13
CA GLN A 76 8.42 -13.40 -28.46
C GLN A 76 7.65 -12.90 -27.23
N TYR A 77 8.04 -13.35 -26.04
CA TYR A 77 7.43 -13.01 -24.76
C TYR A 77 8.51 -12.72 -23.72
N PHE A 78 8.24 -11.78 -22.85
CA PHE A 78 9.00 -11.52 -21.62
C PHE A 78 8.18 -11.94 -20.41
N GLY A 79 8.84 -12.46 -19.37
CA GLY A 79 8.22 -12.59 -18.05
C GLY A 79 8.11 -11.20 -17.41
N LYS A 80 6.89 -10.75 -17.17
CA LYS A 80 6.60 -9.49 -16.50
C LYS A 80 6.22 -9.77 -15.06
N VAL A 81 6.92 -9.16 -14.12
CA VAL A 81 6.46 -9.12 -12.73
C VAL A 81 5.22 -8.25 -12.66
N ILE A 82 4.16 -8.80 -12.10
CA ILE A 82 2.87 -8.12 -12.02
C ILE A 82 2.60 -7.64 -10.60
N ASN A 83 1.83 -6.56 -10.50
CA ASN A 83 1.32 -6.07 -9.23
C ASN A 83 0.34 -7.11 -8.68
N ALA A 84 0.56 -7.55 -7.45
CA ALA A 84 -0.33 -8.46 -6.76
C ALA A 84 -1.49 -7.68 -6.13
N MET A 85 -2.47 -8.42 -5.63
CA MET A 85 -3.65 -7.87 -4.97
C MET A 85 -3.27 -6.89 -3.86
N ASN A 86 -4.06 -5.83 -3.70
CA ASN A 86 -3.92 -4.92 -2.57
C ASN A 86 -4.53 -5.56 -1.31
N ILE A 87 -3.66 -6.15 -0.50
CA ILE A 87 -4.01 -6.87 0.74
C ILE A 87 -3.94 -6.01 2.00
N ILE A 88 -3.57 -4.73 1.87
CA ILE A 88 -3.46 -3.80 3.00
C ILE A 88 -4.62 -2.82 3.08
N SER A 89 -5.59 -2.90 2.17
CA SER A 89 -6.69 -1.96 2.13
C SER A 89 -7.52 -2.02 3.40
N LEU A 90 -7.53 -0.93 4.14
CA LEU A 90 -8.33 -0.75 5.35
C LEU A 90 -8.93 0.65 5.35
N ARG A 91 -10.10 0.79 4.76
CA ARG A 91 -10.81 2.06 4.77
C ARG A 91 -11.29 2.39 6.18
N VAL A 92 -10.92 3.58 6.66
CA VAL A 92 -11.32 4.10 7.97
C VAL A 92 -12.35 5.18 7.78
N ARG A 93 -13.52 5.01 8.38
CA ARG A 93 -14.63 5.95 8.31
C ARG A 93 -14.98 6.48 9.69
N ILE A 94 -15.05 7.80 9.80
CA ILE A 94 -15.45 8.49 11.03
C ILE A 94 -16.82 9.12 10.79
N ASP A 95 -17.79 8.76 11.60
CA ASP A 95 -19.22 9.06 11.44
C ASP A 95 -19.72 8.55 10.07
N ARG A 96 -19.61 9.32 9.01
CA ARG A 96 -20.02 8.93 7.64
C ARG A 96 -18.99 9.33 6.58
N GLU A 97 -17.85 9.84 7.01
CA GLU A 97 -16.80 10.38 6.16
C GLU A 97 -15.58 9.47 6.18
N ASP A 98 -15.13 9.03 5.01
CA ASP A 98 -13.90 8.28 4.88
C ASP A 98 -12.71 9.22 5.14
N ILE A 99 -11.63 8.67 5.70
CA ILE A 99 -10.36 9.38 5.84
C ILE A 99 -9.65 9.35 4.48
N ASP A 100 -9.23 10.54 4.04
CA ASP A 100 -8.40 10.73 2.86
C ASP A 100 -7.39 11.86 3.14
N LEU A 101 -6.14 11.49 3.37
CA LEU A 101 -5.11 12.47 3.75
C LEU A 101 -4.77 13.47 2.63
N TYR A 102 -5.21 13.23 1.40
CA TYR A 102 -5.07 14.22 0.35
C TYR A 102 -6.04 15.38 0.52
N GLU A 103 -7.27 15.09 0.94
CA GLU A 103 -8.35 16.07 1.11
C GLU A 103 -8.45 16.59 2.54
N ASP A 104 -8.09 15.78 3.54
CA ASP A 104 -8.26 16.10 4.95
C ASP A 104 -7.32 17.21 5.45
N ASP A 105 -7.77 17.94 6.50
CA ASP A 105 -6.94 18.87 7.28
C ASP A 105 -6.02 18.07 8.22
N VAL A 106 -4.82 17.77 7.71
CA VAL A 106 -3.80 17.00 8.44
C VAL A 106 -3.06 17.91 9.41
N VAL A 107 -3.28 17.72 10.70
CA VAL A 107 -2.66 18.48 11.79
C VAL A 107 -1.24 17.98 12.09
N SER A 108 -1.04 16.68 12.02
CA SER A 108 0.28 16.05 12.23
C SER A 108 0.39 14.79 11.39
N PHE A 109 1.61 14.46 11.00
CA PHE A 109 1.93 13.24 10.25
C PHE A 109 3.32 12.77 10.58
N THR A 110 3.48 11.47 10.76
CA THR A 110 4.78 10.79 10.86
C THR A 110 4.69 9.43 10.20
N ARG A 111 5.68 9.10 9.37
CA ARG A 111 5.90 7.77 8.80
C ARG A 111 7.30 7.32 9.15
N VAL A 112 7.44 6.10 9.64
CA VAL A 112 8.73 5.54 10.06
C VAL A 112 8.89 4.14 9.52
N LEU A 113 9.91 3.91 8.72
CA LEU A 113 10.42 2.57 8.46
C LEU A 113 11.54 2.28 9.47
N ASP A 114 11.27 1.40 10.42
CA ASP A 114 12.27 0.89 11.34
C ASP A 114 12.93 -0.36 10.74
N MET A 115 14.15 -0.19 10.23
CA MET A 115 14.90 -1.27 9.57
C MET A 115 15.45 -2.29 10.58
N HIS A 116 15.61 -1.92 11.84
CA HIS A 116 16.03 -2.86 12.88
C HIS A 116 14.90 -3.80 13.29
N ALA A 117 13.69 -3.27 13.40
CA ALA A 117 12.50 -4.05 13.75
C ALA A 117 11.80 -4.68 12.52
N GLY A 118 12.08 -4.19 11.31
CA GLY A 118 11.39 -4.59 10.09
C GLY A 118 9.92 -4.15 10.07
N VAL A 119 9.61 -3.01 10.66
CA VAL A 119 8.25 -2.49 10.82
C VAL A 119 8.10 -1.16 10.11
N LEU A 120 7.05 -1.02 9.32
CA LEU A 120 6.57 0.26 8.82
C LEU A 120 5.44 0.75 9.71
N SER A 121 5.62 1.93 10.30
CA SER A 121 4.61 2.60 11.11
C SER A 121 4.25 3.95 10.54
N ARG A 122 3.02 4.38 10.79
CA ARG A 122 2.51 5.68 10.40
C ARG A 122 1.50 6.16 11.44
N GLU A 123 1.63 7.42 11.84
CA GLU A 123 0.68 8.09 12.73
C GLU A 123 0.33 9.45 12.14
N PHE A 124 -0.93 9.83 12.20
CA PHE A 124 -1.39 11.14 11.81
C PHE A 124 -2.58 11.59 12.65
N THR A 125 -2.80 12.89 12.68
CA THR A 125 -3.96 13.52 13.29
C THR A 125 -4.63 14.39 12.25
N ILE A 126 -5.93 14.20 12.08
CA ILE A 126 -6.77 15.03 11.21
C ILE A 126 -7.76 15.84 12.05
N ARG A 127 -8.12 17.01 11.56
CA ARG A 127 -9.16 17.86 12.13
C ARG A 127 -10.49 17.57 11.47
N ARG A 128 -11.51 17.42 12.27
CA ARG A 128 -12.91 17.34 11.86
C ARG A 128 -13.70 18.47 12.51
N GLU A 129 -14.94 18.69 12.07
CA GLU A 129 -15.79 19.76 12.59
C GLU A 129 -15.95 19.70 14.12
N LYS A 130 -16.06 18.49 14.71
CA LYS A 130 -16.30 18.27 16.14
C LYS A 130 -15.03 18.16 16.99
N GLY A 131 -13.85 18.00 16.39
CA GLY A 131 -12.61 17.79 17.11
C GLY A 131 -11.52 17.16 16.25
N THR A 132 -10.64 16.39 16.87
CA THR A 132 -9.53 15.74 16.18
C THR A 132 -9.61 14.21 16.28
N VAL A 133 -9.10 13.58 15.24
CA VAL A 133 -8.97 12.12 15.17
C VAL A 133 -7.52 11.76 14.90
N ARG A 134 -6.93 10.97 15.78
CA ARG A 134 -5.61 10.38 15.62
C ARG A 134 -5.75 8.95 15.13
N VAL A 135 -5.01 8.60 14.09
CA VAL A 135 -4.95 7.24 13.55
C VAL A 135 -3.50 6.80 13.48
N SER A 136 -3.24 5.56 13.87
CA SER A 136 -1.95 4.93 13.67
C SER A 136 -2.08 3.57 12.99
N PHE A 137 -1.17 3.32 12.08
CA PHE A 137 -0.99 2.03 11.40
C PHE A 137 0.40 1.50 11.69
N GLU A 138 0.50 0.20 11.84
CA GLU A 138 1.76 -0.53 11.89
C GLU A 138 1.62 -1.80 11.09
N ARG A 139 2.60 -2.10 10.25
CA ARG A 139 2.62 -3.35 9.49
C ARG A 139 4.03 -3.93 9.35
N PHE A 140 4.07 -5.24 9.21
CA PHE A 140 5.28 -5.97 8.86
C PHE A 140 4.94 -7.20 8.02
N VAL A 141 5.93 -7.69 7.28
CA VAL A 141 5.88 -8.98 6.59
C VAL A 141 6.77 -9.97 7.34
N SER A 142 6.24 -11.15 7.63
CA SER A 142 6.93 -12.13 8.47
C SER A 142 8.05 -12.82 7.71
N VAL A 143 9.25 -12.88 8.31
CA VAL A 143 10.36 -13.68 7.80
C VAL A 143 10.18 -15.16 8.17
N ALA A 144 9.59 -15.45 9.34
CA ALA A 144 9.37 -16.81 9.81
C ALA A 144 8.22 -17.53 9.11
N ARG A 145 7.24 -16.78 8.63
CA ARG A 145 6.09 -17.25 7.83
C ARG A 145 5.96 -16.33 6.62
N PRO A 146 6.61 -16.63 5.49
CA PRO A 146 6.75 -15.71 4.37
C PRO A 146 5.42 -15.24 3.75
N GLU A 147 4.36 -16.01 3.90
CA GLU A 147 3.02 -15.73 3.40
C GLU A 147 2.22 -14.77 4.32
N LEU A 148 2.75 -14.47 5.52
CA LEU A 148 2.05 -13.70 6.52
C LEU A 148 2.43 -12.22 6.49
N LEU A 149 1.43 -11.37 6.32
CA LEU A 149 1.47 -9.95 6.64
C LEU A 149 0.61 -9.70 7.89
N ALA A 150 1.09 -8.84 8.78
CA ALA A 150 0.30 -8.34 9.90
C ALA A 150 0.14 -6.82 9.81
N LEU A 151 -1.08 -6.36 10.03
CA LEU A 151 -1.47 -4.96 10.04
C LEU A 151 -2.22 -4.65 11.34
N ARG A 152 -1.84 -3.57 12.01
CA ARG A 152 -2.53 -3.01 13.16
C ARG A 152 -3.00 -1.60 12.85
N CYS A 153 -4.27 -1.32 13.13
CA CYS A 153 -4.85 0.01 13.09
C CYS A 153 -5.34 0.41 14.48
N ARG A 154 -5.09 1.64 14.88
CA ARG A 154 -5.64 2.25 16.08
C ARG A 154 -6.24 3.60 15.75
N VAL A 155 -7.44 3.84 16.20
CA VAL A 155 -8.16 5.11 16.04
C VAL A 155 -8.49 5.68 17.42
N THR A 156 -8.22 6.96 17.61
CA THR A 156 -8.54 7.70 18.83
C THR A 156 -9.12 9.06 18.44
N ALA A 157 -10.29 9.38 18.96
CA ALA A 157 -10.93 10.69 18.80
C ALA A 157 -11.03 11.40 20.14
N ASP A 158 -11.02 12.74 20.13
CA ASP A 158 -11.24 13.57 21.32
C ASP A 158 -12.72 13.96 21.52
N TYR A 159 -13.60 13.37 20.71
CA TYR A 159 -15.06 13.52 20.79
C TYR A 159 -15.78 12.19 20.50
N ASP A 160 -17.06 12.12 20.86
CA ASP A 160 -17.89 10.94 20.60
C ASP A 160 -18.20 10.82 19.11
N CYS A 161 -17.76 9.73 18.48
CA CYS A 161 -17.97 9.44 17.06
C CYS A 161 -18.18 7.94 16.81
N LYS A 162 -18.72 7.63 15.64
CA LYS A 162 -18.79 6.25 15.14
C LYS A 162 -17.56 6.00 14.27
N VAL A 163 -16.84 4.92 14.56
CA VAL A 163 -15.71 4.46 13.76
C VAL A 163 -16.10 3.18 13.04
N ALA A 164 -15.94 3.15 11.72
CA ALA A 164 -16.04 1.94 10.92
C ALA A 164 -14.68 1.62 10.29
N LEU A 165 -14.25 0.38 10.46
CA LEU A 165 -13.07 -0.18 9.81
C LEU A 165 -13.55 -1.16 8.74
N LEU A 166 -13.18 -0.91 7.50
CA LEU A 166 -13.65 -1.65 6.33
C LEU A 166 -12.43 -2.29 5.63
N PRO A 167 -11.98 -3.45 6.11
CA PRO A 167 -10.91 -4.19 5.43
C PRO A 167 -11.41 -4.70 4.08
N ALA A 168 -10.50 -4.74 3.10
CA ALA A 168 -10.79 -5.28 1.79
C ALA A 168 -9.53 -5.88 1.16
N ILE A 169 -9.72 -6.86 0.28
CA ILE A 169 -8.72 -7.32 -0.66
C ILE A 169 -9.17 -6.87 -2.04
N ASP A 170 -8.33 -6.10 -2.72
CA ASP A 170 -8.63 -5.57 -4.04
C ASP A 170 -7.73 -6.25 -5.08
N ALA A 171 -8.34 -7.03 -5.96
CA ALA A 171 -7.67 -7.73 -7.04
C ALA A 171 -7.72 -6.97 -8.38
N ASP A 172 -8.47 -5.88 -8.49
CA ASP A 172 -8.45 -5.01 -9.68
C ASP A 172 -7.22 -4.09 -9.63
N VAL A 173 -6.07 -4.70 -9.72
CA VAL A 173 -4.76 -4.03 -9.69
C VAL A 173 -4.06 -4.15 -11.04
N ARG A 174 -3.26 -3.14 -11.39
CA ARG A 174 -2.56 -3.05 -12.66
C ARG A 174 -1.12 -2.63 -12.45
N ASN A 175 -0.28 -2.94 -13.43
CA ASN A 175 1.04 -2.35 -13.51
C ASN A 175 0.90 -0.96 -14.16
N GLU A 176 1.44 0.08 -13.55
CA GLU A 176 1.22 1.45 -14.01
C GLU A 176 1.82 1.70 -15.40
N ASP A 177 3.07 1.29 -15.62
CA ASP A 177 3.82 1.70 -16.82
C ASP A 177 3.79 0.69 -17.96
N SER A 178 3.18 -0.46 -17.80
CA SER A 178 3.40 -1.55 -18.75
C SER A 178 2.27 -2.55 -18.92
N ASN A 179 1.13 -2.35 -18.32
CA ASN A 179 0.05 -3.31 -18.45
C ASN A 179 -0.89 -3.06 -19.63
N TYR A 180 -0.76 -1.94 -20.32
CA TYR A 180 -1.53 -1.67 -21.54
C TYR A 180 -3.02 -1.99 -21.41
N ASP A 181 -3.62 -1.68 -20.26
CA ASP A 181 -5.01 -1.98 -19.88
C ASP A 181 -5.32 -3.48 -19.69
N GLU A 182 -4.32 -4.32 -19.60
CA GLU A 182 -4.48 -5.75 -19.34
C GLU A 182 -4.88 -6.01 -17.89
N THR A 183 -5.83 -6.90 -17.68
CA THR A 183 -6.19 -7.43 -16.36
C THR A 183 -5.41 -8.72 -16.13
N PHE A 184 -4.55 -8.73 -15.10
CA PHE A 184 -3.70 -9.89 -14.81
C PHE A 184 -4.39 -10.91 -13.90
N TRP A 185 -5.34 -10.48 -13.08
CA TRP A 185 -6.01 -11.31 -12.10
C TRP A 185 -7.44 -11.55 -12.53
N LEU A 186 -7.78 -12.81 -12.63
CA LEU A 186 -9.13 -13.25 -12.95
C LEU A 186 -9.81 -13.72 -11.66
N PHE A 187 -10.97 -13.16 -11.36
CA PHE A 187 -11.77 -13.51 -10.20
C PHE A 187 -12.40 -14.89 -10.40
N GLU A 188 -12.24 -15.80 -9.46
CA GLU A 188 -12.86 -17.12 -9.43
C GLU A 188 -13.99 -17.23 -8.41
N GLY A 189 -13.86 -16.58 -7.27
CA GLY A 189 -14.87 -16.64 -6.23
C GLY A 189 -14.44 -15.95 -4.94
N GLU A 190 -15.42 -15.76 -4.07
CA GLU A 190 -15.24 -15.26 -2.70
C GLU A 190 -16.01 -16.12 -1.73
N ASP A 191 -15.52 -16.24 -0.51
CA ASP A 191 -16.18 -16.87 0.62
C ASP A 191 -16.18 -15.86 1.78
N GLU A 192 -17.37 -15.58 2.30
CA GLU A 192 -17.60 -14.62 3.36
C GLU A 192 -17.73 -15.28 4.75
N ASP A 193 -17.25 -16.51 4.93
CA ASP A 193 -17.16 -17.14 6.23
C ASP A 193 -16.32 -16.30 7.21
N GLU A 194 -16.08 -16.83 8.42
CA GLU A 194 -15.39 -16.10 9.49
C GLU A 194 -14.02 -15.49 9.10
N SER A 195 -13.41 -15.95 8.01
CA SER A 195 -12.07 -15.54 7.57
C SER A 195 -12.03 -14.70 6.27
N GLY A 196 -13.07 -14.63 5.49
CA GLY A 196 -13.09 -13.96 4.18
C GLY A 196 -11.99 -14.47 3.23
N VAL A 197 -12.33 -15.15 2.15
CA VAL A 197 -11.40 -15.69 1.15
C VAL A 197 -11.71 -15.10 -0.21
N LEU A 198 -10.67 -14.58 -0.89
CA LEU A 198 -10.74 -14.17 -2.28
C LEU A 198 -9.85 -15.09 -3.10
N THR A 199 -10.43 -15.75 -4.10
CA THR A 199 -9.70 -16.61 -5.03
C THR A 199 -9.57 -15.93 -6.39
N VAL A 200 -8.34 -15.80 -6.85
CA VAL A 200 -7.99 -15.24 -8.15
C VAL A 200 -6.87 -16.06 -8.78
N HIS A 201 -6.76 -16.01 -10.10
CA HIS A 201 -5.64 -16.60 -10.84
C HIS A 201 -5.11 -15.63 -11.92
N THR A 202 -3.90 -15.89 -12.43
CA THR A 202 -3.27 -15.16 -13.54
C THR A 202 -3.34 -15.94 -14.82
#